data_732bcacb0f1133e85d2a3ffcf5c5e369
#
_entry.id   732bcacb0f1133e85d2a3ffcf5c5e369
#
_cell.length_a   1.000
_cell.length_b   1.000
_cell.length_c   1.000
_cell.angle_alpha   90.00
_cell.angle_beta   90.00
_cell.angle_gamma   90.00
#
_symmetry.space_group_name_H-M   'P 1'
#
loop_
_entity.id
_entity.type
_entity.pdbx_description
1 polymer ?
#
loop_
_entity_poly.entity_id
_entity_poly.type
_entity_poly.pdbx_seq_one_letter_code
_entity_poly.pdbx_strand_id
1 'polypeptide(L)' 'MNYQLALLGGVTLIDGDTRISIPFSPDNTDYQAYLKWLEEGNTPLPADE' A
#
# COMPACT_ATOMS: atom_id res chain seq x y z
N MET A 1 -0.70 -8.68 7.13
CA MET A 1 -0.99 -7.76 6.02
C MET A 1 -0.01 -6.60 6.02
N ASN A 2 0.63 -6.37 4.93
CA ASN A 2 1.63 -5.31 4.79
C ASN A 2 1.42 -4.54 3.51
N TYR A 3 2.05 -3.37 3.45
CA TYR A 3 2.08 -2.56 2.24
C TYR A 3 3.52 -2.30 1.86
N GLN A 4 3.80 -2.26 0.57
CA GLN A 4 5.12 -1.98 0.04
C GLN A 4 5.03 -0.88 -1.00
N LEU A 5 5.93 0.09 -0.91
CA LEU A 5 5.98 1.17 -1.91
C LEU A 5 6.40 0.60 -3.26
N ALA A 6 5.85 1.16 -4.34
CA ALA A 6 6.19 0.74 -5.69
C ALA A 6 7.05 1.80 -6.36
N LEU A 7 8.07 1.37 -7.11
CA LEU A 7 8.97 2.29 -7.79
C LEU A 7 8.25 3.16 -8.83
N LEU A 8 7.25 2.58 -9.49
CA LEU A 8 6.52 3.29 -10.54
C LEU A 8 5.39 4.16 -9.99
N GLY A 9 5.29 4.27 -8.68
CA GLY A 9 4.22 5.01 -8.03
C GLY A 9 3.15 4.07 -7.52
N GLY A 10 2.41 4.52 -6.50
CA GLY A 10 1.41 3.67 -5.87
C GLY A 10 2.00 2.81 -4.78
N VAL A 11 1.20 1.88 -4.30
CA VAL A 11 1.58 0.99 -3.22
C VAL A 11 1.03 -0.40 -3.51
N THR A 12 1.72 -1.42 -3.03
CA THR A 12 1.28 -2.81 -3.18
C THR A 12 0.82 -3.35 -1.84
N LEU A 13 -0.41 -3.84 -1.80
CA LEU A 13 -0.92 -4.53 -0.62
C LEU A 13 -0.45 -5.97 -0.68
N ILE A 14 0.18 -6.42 0.40
CA ILE A 14 0.65 -7.80 0.52
C ILE A 14 -0.14 -8.48 1.61
N ASP A 15 -0.90 -9.51 1.24
CA ASP A 15 -1.75 -10.25 2.17
C ASP A 15 -1.54 -11.74 1.92
N GLY A 16 -0.61 -12.33 2.67
CA GLY A 16 -0.24 -13.70 2.45
C GLY A 16 0.36 -13.91 1.07
N ASP A 17 -0.32 -14.69 0.25
CA ASP A 17 0.11 -14.94 -1.13
C ASP A 17 -0.48 -13.96 -2.12
N THR A 18 -1.31 -13.03 -1.64
CA THR A 18 -2.01 -12.09 -2.50
C THR A 18 -1.26 -10.76 -2.56
N ARG A 19 -1.12 -10.23 -3.77
CA ARG A 19 -0.53 -8.91 -3.98
C ARG A 19 -1.46 -8.09 -4.86
N ILE A 20 -1.78 -6.88 -4.40
CA ILE A 20 -2.70 -5.99 -5.12
C ILE A 20 -2.02 -4.65 -5.30
N SER A 21 -1.94 -4.19 -6.55
CA SER A 21 -1.40 -2.86 -6.84
C SER A 21 -2.47 -1.81 -6.59
N ILE A 22 -2.11 -0.78 -5.84
CA ILE A 22 -3.04 0.29 -5.46
C ILE A 22 -2.46 1.61 -5.95
N PRO A 23 -3.18 2.33 -6.82
CA PRO A 23 -2.71 3.65 -7.26
C PRO A 23 -2.91 4.70 -6.16
N PHE A 24 -2.15 5.78 -6.25
CA PHE A 24 -2.33 6.92 -5.35
C PHE A 24 -3.52 7.75 -5.80
N SER A 25 -4.70 7.18 -5.68
CA SER A 25 -5.94 7.85 -6.07
C SER A 25 -6.81 8.07 -4.84
N PRO A 26 -7.14 9.31 -4.49
CA PRO A 26 -7.93 9.56 -3.28
C PRO A 26 -9.34 8.97 -3.34
N ASP A 27 -9.83 8.65 -4.53
CA ASP A 27 -11.14 8.03 -4.68
C ASP A 27 -11.09 6.52 -4.54
N ASN A 28 -9.90 5.94 -4.48
CA ASN A 28 -9.74 4.49 -4.39
C ASN A 28 -9.87 4.05 -2.94
N THR A 29 -10.82 3.14 -2.67
CA THR A 29 -11.06 2.68 -1.30
C THR A 29 -9.87 1.92 -0.73
N ASP A 30 -9.14 1.20 -1.57
CA ASP A 30 -7.95 0.48 -1.11
C ASP A 30 -6.85 1.46 -0.70
N TYR A 31 -6.73 2.56 -1.41
CA TYR A 31 -5.76 3.59 -1.05
C TYR A 31 -6.16 4.25 0.28
N GLN A 32 -7.45 4.50 0.48
CA GLN A 32 -7.92 5.08 1.74
C GLN A 32 -7.65 4.14 2.90
N ALA A 33 -7.81 2.84 2.71
CA ALA A 33 -7.49 1.86 3.73
C ALA A 33 -5.99 1.88 4.06
N TYR A 34 -5.15 2.07 3.06
CA TYR A 34 -3.71 2.20 3.26
C TYR A 34 -3.39 3.44 4.10
N LEU A 35 -4.02 4.57 3.81
CA LEU A 35 -3.79 5.79 4.58
C LEU A 35 -4.17 5.60 6.05
N LYS A 36 -5.28 4.93 6.28
CA LYS A 36 -5.72 4.64 7.65
C LYS A 36 -4.70 3.72 8.36
N TRP A 37 -4.16 2.77 7.63
CA TRP A 37 -3.15 1.86 8.18
C TRP A 37 -1.91 2.65 8.61
N LEU A 38 -1.51 3.67 7.85
CA LEU A 38 -0.39 4.52 8.22
C LEU A 38 -0.70 5.32 9.50
N GLU A 39 -1.93 5.79 9.65
CA GLU A 39 -2.33 6.55 10.82
C GLU A 39 -2.27 5.72 12.09
N GLU A 40 -2.33 4.40 11.97
CA GLU A 40 -2.24 3.50 13.09
C GLU A 40 -0.79 3.30 13.58
N GLY A 41 0.15 3.96 12.94
CA GLY A 41 1.55 3.88 13.34
C GLY A 41 2.36 2.88 12.54
N ASN A 42 1.83 2.38 11.45
CA ASN A 42 2.52 1.42 10.61
C ASN A 42 3.40 2.11 9.58
N THR A 43 4.38 1.38 9.08
CA THR A 43 5.30 1.89 8.07
C THR A 43 5.34 0.91 6.89
N PRO A 44 5.18 1.39 5.65
CA PRO A 44 5.25 0.49 4.50
C PRO A 44 6.68 0.04 4.24
N LEU A 45 6.81 -1.11 3.60
CA LEU A 45 8.11 -1.59 3.18
C LEU A 45 8.66 -0.68 2.08
N PRO A 46 9.98 -0.50 2.01
CA PRO A 46 10.56 0.34 0.97
C PRO A 46 10.40 -0.30 -0.40
N ALA A 47 10.41 0.55 -1.43
CA ALA A 47 10.39 0.07 -2.81
C ALA A 47 11.64 -0.77 -3.04
N ASP A 48 11.46 -1.98 -3.55
CA ASP A 48 12.54 -2.95 -3.61
C ASP A 48 13.15 -3.06 -5.01
N GLU A 49 12.44 -2.59 -6.01
CA GLU A 49 12.91 -2.76 -7.39
C GLU A 49 12.77 -1.48 -8.16
#